data_8ce6f8c88b6e35831e2aea001d019fa7
#
_entry.id   8ce6f8c88b6e35831e2aea001d019fa7
#
_cell.length_a   1.000
_cell.length_b   1.000
_cell.length_c   1.000
_cell.angle_alpha   90.00
_cell.angle_beta   90.00
_cell.angle_gamma   90.00
#
_symmetry.space_group_name_H-M   'P 1'
#
loop_
_entity.id
_entity.type
_entity.pdbx_description
1 polymer ?
#
loop_
_entity_poly.entity_id
_entity_poly.type
_entity_poly.pdbx_seq_one_letter_code
_entity_poly.pdbx_strand_id
1 'polypeptide(L)'
;IRKFQSQPVAQLVNEEICLSLGYSGDAIQAQRAADEAGKALRFVYRVPREGTSLWMDSMAIPVDAQHPEYAYALINFIMRPQNMAAISSATGYPTSSAGARALVSADMRDNPDIYPDAATYARLFPG
;
A
#
# COMPACT_ATOMS: atom_id res chain seq x y z
N ILE A 1 -24.12 6.25 1.69
CA ILE A 1 -23.13 5.85 0.65
C ILE A 1 -23.43 6.68 -0.59
N ARG A 2 -22.46 7.50 -1.01
CA ARG A 2 -22.60 8.34 -2.22
C ARG A 2 -22.24 7.57 -3.49
N LYS A 3 -21.21 6.73 -3.42
CA LYS A 3 -20.67 6.03 -4.60
C LYS A 3 -19.84 4.82 -4.18
N PHE A 4 -19.89 3.75 -4.95
CA PHE A 4 -18.93 2.65 -4.89
C PHE A 4 -17.82 2.96 -5.89
N GLN A 5 -16.58 3.06 -5.41
CA GLN A 5 -15.43 3.47 -6.22
C GLN A 5 -14.15 2.80 -5.71
N SER A 6 -13.29 2.42 -6.63
CA SER A 6 -12.03 1.72 -6.34
C SER A 6 -10.84 2.65 -6.07
N GLN A 7 -10.94 3.95 -6.40
CA GLN A 7 -9.83 4.91 -6.27
C GLN A 7 -10.32 6.24 -5.67
N PRO A 8 -10.39 6.36 -4.34
CA PRO A 8 -10.96 7.52 -3.67
C PRO A 8 -10.01 8.73 -3.55
N VAL A 9 -8.72 8.60 -3.89
CA VAL A 9 -7.68 9.60 -3.60
C VAL A 9 -8.07 11.00 -4.09
N ALA A 10 -8.44 11.13 -5.37
CA ALA A 10 -8.79 12.43 -5.94
C ALA A 10 -10.00 13.07 -5.25
N GLN A 11 -11.01 12.27 -4.91
CA GLN A 11 -12.22 12.77 -4.26
C GLN A 11 -11.97 13.20 -2.81
N LEU A 12 -11.10 12.48 -2.09
CA LEU A 12 -10.65 12.87 -0.76
C LEU A 12 -9.90 14.20 -0.81
N VAL A 13 -8.93 14.33 -1.73
CA VAL A 13 -8.13 15.55 -1.89
C VAL A 13 -8.98 16.74 -2.36
N ASN A 14 -10.00 16.50 -3.18
CA ASN A 14 -10.95 17.54 -3.62
C ASN A 14 -12.06 17.84 -2.61
N GLU A 15 -12.04 17.17 -1.44
CA GLU A 15 -13.05 17.38 -0.37
C GLU A 15 -14.49 17.01 -0.80
N GLU A 16 -14.61 16.19 -1.86
CA GLU A 16 -15.90 15.68 -2.31
C GLU A 16 -16.49 14.62 -1.37
N ILE A 17 -15.59 13.91 -0.67
CA ILE A 17 -15.92 12.89 0.35
C ILE A 17 -14.99 13.05 1.54
N CYS A 18 -15.46 12.71 2.74
CA CYS A 18 -14.69 12.76 3.98
C CYS A 18 -14.35 11.37 4.54
N LEU A 19 -14.93 10.32 3.97
CA LEU A 19 -14.72 8.92 4.38
C LEU A 19 -14.81 8.01 3.16
N SER A 20 -13.88 7.06 3.07
CA SER A 20 -13.89 6.03 2.03
C SER A 20 -13.37 4.70 2.57
N LEU A 21 -13.83 3.61 1.96
CA LEU A 21 -13.10 2.35 1.98
C LEU A 21 -11.93 2.45 1.00
N GLY A 22 -10.77 1.94 1.38
CA GLY A 22 -9.56 1.98 0.57
C GLY A 22 -8.43 1.20 1.22
N TYR A 23 -7.31 1.17 0.56
CA TYR A 23 -6.10 0.54 1.06
C TYR A 23 -5.24 1.55 1.84
N SER A 24 -4.33 1.05 2.67
CA SER A 24 -3.42 1.89 3.47
C SER A 24 -2.58 2.84 2.59
N GLY A 25 -2.11 2.37 1.43
CA GLY A 25 -1.37 3.18 0.48
C GLY A 25 -2.18 4.34 -0.13
N ASP A 26 -3.50 4.18 -0.30
CA ASP A 26 -4.37 5.25 -0.81
C ASP A 26 -4.39 6.45 0.14
N ALA A 27 -4.40 6.21 1.45
CA ALA A 27 -4.35 7.29 2.44
C ALA A 27 -3.01 8.04 2.40
N ILE A 28 -1.89 7.33 2.19
CA ILE A 28 -0.56 7.93 2.04
C ILE A 28 -0.50 8.77 0.76
N GLN A 29 -1.02 8.24 -0.34
CA GLN A 29 -1.07 8.97 -1.62
C GLN A 29 -1.98 10.20 -1.53
N ALA A 30 -3.13 10.11 -0.86
CA ALA A 30 -4.02 11.24 -0.62
C ALA A 30 -3.34 12.33 0.21
N GLN A 31 -2.59 11.95 1.27
CA GLN A 31 -1.84 12.91 2.07
C GLN A 31 -0.78 13.62 1.23
N ARG A 32 0.02 12.88 0.46
CA ARG A 32 1.04 13.48 -0.43
C ARG A 32 0.43 14.43 -1.44
N ALA A 33 -0.64 14.03 -2.10
CA ALA A 33 -1.32 14.87 -3.07
C ALA A 33 -1.94 16.13 -2.45
N ALA A 34 -2.43 16.07 -1.21
CA ALA A 34 -2.89 17.24 -0.49
C ALA A 34 -1.74 18.19 -0.12
N ASP A 35 -0.63 17.63 0.37
CA ASP A 35 0.56 18.41 0.71
C ASP A 35 1.14 19.12 -0.53
N GLU A 36 1.25 18.42 -1.66
CA GLU A 36 1.67 18.99 -2.95
C GLU A 36 0.74 20.09 -3.47
N ALA A 37 -0.57 19.95 -3.21
CA ALA A 37 -1.58 20.96 -3.54
C ALA A 37 -1.67 22.11 -2.54
N GLY A 38 -0.83 22.12 -1.49
CA GLY A 38 -0.85 23.15 -0.43
C GLY A 38 -2.12 23.13 0.42
N LYS A 39 -2.85 22.01 0.48
CA LYS A 39 -4.07 21.85 1.25
C LYS A 39 -3.76 21.41 2.68
N ALA A 40 -4.38 22.06 3.66
CA ALA A 40 -4.28 21.72 5.08
C ALA A 40 -5.18 20.52 5.45
N LEU A 41 -5.16 19.46 4.64
CA LEU A 41 -5.93 18.23 4.86
C LEU A 41 -5.09 17.20 5.60
N ARG A 42 -5.77 16.36 6.40
CA ARG A 42 -5.15 15.25 7.11
C ARG A 42 -5.93 13.98 6.84
N PHE A 43 -5.25 12.98 6.27
CA PHE A 43 -5.82 11.66 6.01
C PHE A 43 -5.29 10.65 7.02
N VAL A 44 -6.18 9.83 7.55
CA VAL A 44 -5.86 8.79 8.52
C VAL A 44 -6.48 7.49 8.04
N TYR A 45 -5.66 6.46 7.90
CA TYR A 45 -6.12 5.09 7.65
C TYR A 45 -6.40 4.40 8.98
N ARG A 46 -7.46 3.63 9.05
CA ARG A 46 -7.78 2.82 10.23
C ARG A 46 -8.33 1.46 9.85
N VAL A 47 -7.77 0.43 10.43
CA VAL A 47 -8.36 -0.90 10.40
C VAL A 47 -9.56 -0.91 11.36
N PRO A 48 -10.76 -1.31 10.91
CA PRO A 48 -11.93 -1.43 11.78
C PRO A 48 -11.70 -2.41 12.94
N ARG A 49 -12.47 -2.23 14.02
CA ARG A 49 -12.38 -3.12 15.18
C ARG A 49 -12.71 -4.58 14.81
N GLU A 50 -13.60 -4.75 13.85
CA GLU A 50 -14.03 -6.03 13.32
C GLU A 50 -12.98 -6.73 12.45
N GLY A 51 -11.92 -6.00 12.08
CA GLY A 51 -10.90 -6.47 11.14
C GLY A 51 -11.19 -6.06 9.70
N THR A 52 -10.30 -6.47 8.81
CA THR A 52 -10.44 -6.25 7.36
C THR A 52 -9.64 -7.30 6.60
N SER A 53 -9.85 -7.39 5.28
CA SER A 53 -9.06 -8.29 4.45
C SER A 53 -7.63 -7.80 4.30
N LEU A 54 -6.70 -8.76 4.33
CA LEU A 54 -5.30 -8.57 4.00
C LEU A 54 -5.06 -9.03 2.57
N TRP A 55 -4.65 -8.11 1.72
CA TRP A 55 -4.30 -8.40 0.34
C TRP A 55 -2.79 -8.51 0.16
N MET A 56 -2.39 -9.43 -0.69
CA MET A 56 -0.99 -9.60 -1.08
C MET A 56 -0.92 -9.76 -2.59
N ASP A 57 -0.36 -8.75 -3.26
CA ASP A 57 -0.09 -8.82 -4.69
C ASP A 57 1.02 -9.81 -4.96
N SER A 58 0.81 -10.66 -5.96
CA SER A 58 1.74 -11.71 -6.34
C SER A 58 2.03 -11.66 -7.83
N MET A 59 3.25 -11.99 -8.20
CA MET A 59 3.63 -12.17 -9.60
C MET A 59 3.55 -13.65 -9.98
N ALA A 60 2.95 -13.94 -11.13
CA ALA A 60 2.85 -15.30 -11.67
C ALA A 60 3.41 -15.35 -13.09
N ILE A 61 4.00 -16.50 -13.45
CA ILE A 61 4.48 -16.76 -14.79
C ILE A 61 3.51 -17.78 -15.41
N PRO A 62 2.84 -17.47 -16.53
CA PRO A 62 1.99 -18.43 -17.25
C PRO A 62 2.78 -19.68 -17.64
N VAL A 63 2.12 -20.83 -17.63
CA VAL A 63 2.77 -22.12 -17.95
C VAL A 63 3.26 -22.20 -19.40
N ASP A 64 2.63 -21.43 -20.28
CA ASP A 64 2.93 -21.32 -21.71
C ASP A 64 3.78 -20.10 -22.08
N ALA A 65 4.40 -19.45 -21.09
CA ALA A 65 5.27 -18.31 -21.33
C ALA A 65 6.42 -18.70 -22.28
N GLN A 66 6.60 -17.93 -23.35
CA GLN A 66 7.62 -18.23 -24.37
C GLN A 66 9.06 -18.01 -23.86
N HIS A 67 9.22 -17.10 -22.90
CA HIS A 67 10.51 -16.70 -22.33
C HIS A 67 10.43 -16.59 -20.80
N PRO A 68 10.21 -17.70 -20.08
CA PRO A 68 10.09 -17.69 -18.62
C PRO A 68 11.36 -17.21 -17.92
N GLU A 69 12.53 -17.39 -18.56
CA GLU A 69 13.82 -16.92 -18.03
C GLU A 69 13.85 -15.39 -17.85
N TYR A 70 13.23 -14.61 -18.74
CA TYR A 70 13.13 -13.15 -18.58
C TYR A 70 12.15 -12.77 -17.48
N ALA A 71 11.07 -13.51 -17.32
CA ALA A 71 10.13 -13.31 -16.24
C ALA A 71 10.81 -13.57 -14.87
N TYR A 72 11.57 -14.66 -14.73
CA TYR A 72 12.37 -14.92 -13.54
C TYR A 72 13.40 -13.82 -13.28
N ALA A 73 14.09 -13.34 -14.33
CA ALA A 73 15.05 -12.25 -14.18
C ALA A 73 14.39 -10.96 -13.66
N LEU A 74 13.20 -10.62 -14.18
CA LEU A 74 12.42 -9.47 -13.71
C LEU A 74 11.95 -9.63 -12.28
N ILE A 75 11.38 -10.78 -11.93
CA ILE A 75 10.93 -11.07 -10.56
C ILE A 75 12.10 -10.96 -9.59
N ASN A 76 13.23 -11.59 -9.91
CA ASN A 76 14.42 -11.52 -9.07
C ASN A 76 14.99 -10.10 -8.95
N PHE A 77 14.89 -9.28 -9.99
CA PHE A 77 15.27 -7.87 -9.94
C PHE A 77 14.34 -7.08 -9.01
N ILE A 78 13.02 -7.23 -9.16
CA ILE A 78 12.02 -6.55 -8.32
C ILE A 78 12.19 -6.96 -6.85
N MET A 79 12.40 -8.25 -6.58
CA MET A 79 12.53 -8.80 -5.23
C MET A 79 13.83 -8.41 -4.49
N ARG A 80 14.77 -7.71 -5.13
CA ARG A 80 15.93 -7.16 -4.41
C ARG A 80 15.46 -6.17 -3.35
N PRO A 81 16.00 -6.23 -2.12
CA PRO A 81 15.55 -5.37 -1.03
C PRO A 81 15.52 -3.88 -1.37
N GLN A 82 16.52 -3.38 -2.11
CA GLN A 82 16.61 -2.00 -2.52
C GLN A 82 15.46 -1.60 -3.46
N ASN A 83 15.14 -2.48 -4.43
CA ASN A 83 14.07 -2.21 -5.40
C ASN A 83 12.69 -2.30 -4.73
N MET A 84 12.46 -3.29 -3.89
CA MET A 84 11.22 -3.38 -3.12
C MET A 84 11.04 -2.20 -2.17
N ALA A 85 12.10 -1.71 -1.54
CA ALA A 85 12.05 -0.51 -0.70
C ALA A 85 11.72 0.74 -1.52
N ALA A 86 12.30 0.88 -2.72
CA ALA A 86 12.00 1.98 -3.63
C ALA A 86 10.53 1.95 -4.08
N ILE A 87 10.01 0.78 -4.46
CA ILE A 87 8.60 0.58 -4.83
C ILE A 87 7.68 0.94 -3.66
N SER A 88 7.96 0.41 -2.46
CA SER A 88 7.19 0.69 -1.25
C SER A 88 7.16 2.19 -0.94
N SER A 89 8.31 2.84 -1.03
CA SER A 89 8.44 4.29 -0.79
C SER A 89 7.67 5.11 -1.83
N ALA A 90 7.69 4.71 -3.09
CA ALA A 90 6.99 5.42 -4.17
C ALA A 90 5.47 5.26 -4.06
N THR A 91 5.00 4.04 -3.79
CA THR A 91 3.56 3.71 -3.78
C THR A 91 2.86 3.99 -2.45
N GLY A 92 3.61 4.06 -1.34
CA GLY A 92 3.06 4.17 0.01
C GLY A 92 2.55 2.84 0.59
N TYR A 93 2.66 1.73 -0.15
CA TYR A 93 2.24 0.40 0.33
C TYR A 93 3.35 -0.29 1.12
N PRO A 94 3.01 -1.10 2.13
CA PRO A 94 4.00 -1.87 2.87
C PRO A 94 4.69 -2.91 1.98
N THR A 95 5.95 -3.19 2.26
CA THR A 95 6.67 -4.29 1.62
C THR A 95 6.55 -5.57 2.44
N SER A 96 6.41 -6.71 1.77
CA SER A 96 6.44 -8.05 2.38
C SER A 96 7.86 -8.52 2.70
N SER A 97 8.89 -7.85 2.16
CA SER A 97 10.29 -8.21 2.37
C SER A 97 10.85 -7.58 3.64
N ALA A 98 11.31 -8.40 4.60
CA ALA A 98 11.94 -7.93 5.82
C ALA A 98 13.21 -7.10 5.53
N GLY A 99 14.02 -7.50 4.54
CA GLY A 99 15.20 -6.76 4.12
C GLY A 99 14.85 -5.39 3.50
N ALA A 100 13.76 -5.30 2.74
CA ALA A 100 13.28 -4.05 2.18
C ALA A 100 12.69 -3.13 3.25
N ARG A 101 11.97 -3.67 4.24
CA ARG A 101 11.42 -2.89 5.36
C ARG A 101 12.51 -2.12 6.12
N ALA A 102 13.69 -2.68 6.25
CA ALA A 102 14.81 -2.00 6.91
C ALA A 102 15.34 -0.79 6.11
N LEU A 103 15.06 -0.72 4.80
CA LEU A 103 15.56 0.31 3.89
C LEU A 103 14.55 1.43 3.61
N VAL A 104 13.27 1.28 3.99
CA VAL A 104 12.30 2.38 3.87
C VAL A 104 12.54 3.42 4.96
N SER A 105 12.03 4.63 4.77
CA SER A 105 12.18 5.72 5.75
C SER A 105 11.59 5.33 7.12
N ALA A 106 12.10 5.94 8.19
CA ALA A 106 11.61 5.71 9.55
C ALA A 106 10.10 6.04 9.65
N ASP A 107 9.68 7.16 9.06
CA ASP A 107 8.28 7.60 9.06
C ASP A 107 7.34 6.56 8.43
N MET A 108 7.82 5.86 7.41
CA MET A 108 7.06 4.79 6.79
C MET A 108 7.13 3.49 7.58
N ARG A 109 8.35 3.09 8.00
CA ARG A 109 8.60 1.84 8.70
C ARG A 109 7.87 1.75 10.03
N ASP A 110 7.82 2.88 10.76
CA ASP A 110 7.29 2.96 12.11
C ASP A 110 5.84 3.47 12.13
N ASN A 111 5.22 3.64 10.96
CA ASN A 111 3.83 4.06 10.82
C ASN A 111 2.87 2.86 11.06
N PRO A 112 2.05 2.88 12.12
CA PRO A 112 1.14 1.79 12.44
C PRO A 112 -0.01 1.62 11.43
N ASP A 113 -0.28 2.63 10.63
CA ASP A 113 -1.26 2.56 9.55
C ASP A 113 -0.73 1.80 8.31
N ILE A 114 0.62 1.71 8.18
CA ILE A 114 1.30 0.95 7.12
C ILE A 114 1.73 -0.43 7.64
N TYR A 115 2.31 -0.48 8.83
CA TYR A 115 2.78 -1.70 9.47
C TYR A 115 2.07 -1.88 10.81
N PRO A 116 0.85 -2.43 10.81
CA PRO A 116 0.06 -2.58 12.02
C PRO A 116 0.72 -3.50 13.05
N ASP A 117 0.38 -3.29 14.31
CA ASP A 117 0.84 -4.12 15.41
C ASP A 117 0.27 -5.54 15.38
N ALA A 118 0.79 -6.43 16.22
CA ALA A 118 0.37 -7.83 16.27
C ALA A 118 -1.12 -7.99 16.61
N ALA A 119 -1.68 -7.13 17.45
CA ALA A 119 -3.09 -7.18 17.85
C ALA A 119 -4.02 -6.80 16.69
N THR A 120 -3.61 -5.82 15.88
CA THR A 120 -4.31 -5.44 14.65
C THR A 120 -4.15 -6.51 13.58
N TYR A 121 -2.93 -7.05 13.41
CA TYR A 121 -2.69 -8.16 12.48
C TYR A 121 -3.57 -9.38 12.77
N ALA A 122 -3.79 -9.72 14.03
CA ALA A 122 -4.61 -10.86 14.44
C ALA A 122 -6.11 -10.74 14.03
N ARG A 123 -6.54 -9.54 13.64
CA ARG A 123 -7.91 -9.28 13.14
C ARG A 123 -7.99 -9.24 11.62
N LEU A 124 -6.86 -9.35 10.92
CA LEU A 124 -6.85 -9.40 9.46
C LEU A 124 -7.13 -10.83 8.99
N PHE A 125 -7.83 -10.96 7.89
CA PHE A 125 -8.12 -12.24 7.25
C PHE A 125 -7.71 -12.20 5.77
N PRO A 126 -7.27 -13.32 5.18
CA PRO A 126 -6.93 -13.38 3.76
C PRO A 126 -8.13 -12.96 2.91
N GLY A 127 -7.90 -12.06 1.97
CA GLY A 127 -8.89 -11.59 1.00
C GLY A 127 -8.86 -12.42 -0.29
#